data_b07ede7729e136bef6949bc4a7e31272
#
_entry.id   b07ede7729e136bef6949bc4a7e31272
#
_cell.length_a   1.000
_cell.length_b   1.000
_cell.length_c   1.000
_cell.angle_alpha   90.00
_cell.angle_beta   90.00
_cell.angle_gamma   90.00
#
_symmetry.space_group_name_H-M   'P 1'
#
loop_
_entity.id
_entity.type
_entity.pdbx_description
1 polymer ?
#
loop_
_entity_poly.entity_id
_entity_poly.type
_entity_poly.pdbx_seq_one_letter_code
_entity_poly.pdbx_strand_id
1 'polypeptide(L)'
;MKSEAAAYRELRQSFFLHRLRVLGVHFAVLRKEQQEAATWAESWDIRWTPEVEIELVESALKGDTVAGAASFAMKEQAVKAEQIGEAADIIEAACCCGIPEMVAYATDILQGLSVEAAGFMELAGTAQSISAVVRFGNIRHLDSTPLLPVLNQMFLRACLVFLNSCTCGSQAEKGVMEAMDQLNSLCLHHDFLDEERFIRLLAETASRDDLNTGISGFAAAILLERGRMEEEELSRQVRRRLSRGIPAELGAGWFAGLSKKNRYALIARLDLWRELSAYMDTLDDQEFKRALVFLRRAFADFSSREKLDVAENLGEIWQVNTAQAGEILNGPLKGEEMELLDSLDGFDFDDI
;
A
#
# COMPACT_ATOMS: atom_id res chain seq x y z
N MET A 1 -23.32 -25.93 -1.70
CA MET A 1 -23.23 -25.32 -3.04
C MET A 1 -24.53 -24.59 -3.33
N LYS A 2 -24.49 -23.28 -3.56
CA LYS A 2 -25.67 -22.54 -4.07
C LYS A 2 -25.94 -23.01 -5.51
N SER A 3 -27.21 -23.12 -5.93
CA SER A 3 -27.50 -23.44 -7.32
C SER A 3 -27.04 -22.32 -8.25
N GLU A 4 -26.63 -22.62 -9.50
CA GLU A 4 -26.25 -21.61 -10.50
C GLU A 4 -27.30 -20.51 -10.66
N ALA A 5 -28.58 -20.85 -10.59
CA ALA A 5 -29.67 -19.88 -10.66
C ALA A 5 -29.71 -18.91 -9.49
N ALA A 6 -29.34 -19.33 -8.27
CA ALA A 6 -29.25 -18.44 -7.11
C ALA A 6 -28.06 -17.51 -7.21
N ALA A 7 -26.89 -18.01 -7.64
CA ALA A 7 -25.70 -17.20 -7.87
C ALA A 7 -25.93 -16.15 -8.98
N TYR A 8 -26.61 -16.50 -10.06
CA TYR A 8 -26.95 -15.57 -11.12
C TYR A 8 -27.92 -14.45 -10.66
N ARG A 9 -28.88 -14.79 -9.80
CA ARG A 9 -29.81 -13.81 -9.23
C ARG A 9 -29.06 -12.81 -8.34
N GLU A 10 -28.17 -13.30 -7.49
CA GLU A 10 -27.34 -12.45 -6.61
C GLU A 10 -26.44 -11.51 -7.43
N LEU A 11 -25.86 -12.01 -8.52
CA LEU A 11 -25.02 -11.20 -9.41
C LEU A 11 -25.81 -10.07 -10.09
N ARG A 12 -27.06 -10.35 -10.56
CA ARG A 12 -27.93 -9.31 -11.12
C ARG A 12 -28.31 -8.24 -10.12
N GLN A 13 -28.50 -8.62 -8.85
CA GLN A 13 -28.76 -7.64 -7.78
C GLN A 13 -27.52 -6.77 -7.54
N SER A 14 -26.32 -7.36 -7.46
CA SER A 14 -25.08 -6.62 -7.35
C SER A 14 -24.90 -5.63 -8.50
N PHE A 15 -25.06 -6.05 -9.76
CA PHE A 15 -25.00 -5.15 -10.91
C PHE A 15 -25.97 -3.96 -10.80
N PHE A 16 -27.20 -4.23 -10.36
CA PHE A 16 -28.20 -3.19 -10.21
C PHE A 16 -27.81 -2.16 -9.15
N LEU A 17 -27.32 -2.61 -7.99
CA LEU A 17 -26.89 -1.73 -6.90
C LEU A 17 -25.68 -0.88 -7.29
N HIS A 18 -24.69 -1.48 -7.99
CA HIS A 18 -23.56 -0.74 -8.52
C HIS A 18 -23.96 0.30 -9.58
N ARG A 19 -24.92 -0.01 -10.44
CA ARG A 19 -25.44 0.96 -11.41
C ARG A 19 -26.11 2.16 -10.73
N LEU A 20 -26.90 1.93 -9.68
CA LEU A 20 -27.47 3.02 -8.87
C LEU A 20 -26.37 3.87 -8.22
N ARG A 21 -25.32 3.24 -7.68
CA ARG A 21 -24.16 3.94 -7.12
C ARG A 21 -23.47 4.83 -8.15
N VAL A 22 -23.23 4.35 -9.37
CA VAL A 22 -22.62 5.14 -10.46
C VAL A 22 -23.50 6.34 -10.84
N LEU A 23 -24.81 6.17 -10.77
CA LEU A 23 -25.77 7.26 -11.01
C LEU A 23 -25.86 8.28 -9.88
N GLY A 24 -25.18 8.04 -8.74
CA GLY A 24 -25.27 8.89 -7.56
C GLY A 24 -26.54 8.68 -6.76
N VAL A 25 -27.26 7.56 -6.96
CA VAL A 25 -28.47 7.22 -6.22
C VAL A 25 -28.11 6.52 -4.92
N HIS A 26 -28.37 7.18 -3.78
CA HIS A 26 -27.99 6.72 -2.44
C HIS A 26 -28.97 5.71 -1.83
N PHE A 27 -29.65 4.92 -2.67
CA PHE A 27 -30.51 3.84 -2.25
C PHE A 27 -29.75 2.73 -1.50
N ALA A 28 -28.53 2.45 -1.91
CA ALA A 28 -27.69 1.41 -1.31
C ALA A 28 -26.26 1.90 -1.13
N VAL A 29 -25.72 1.67 0.07
CA VAL A 29 -24.31 2.00 0.39
C VAL A 29 -23.56 0.71 0.68
N LEU A 30 -22.46 0.49 -0.03
CA LEU A 30 -21.58 -0.66 0.18
C LEU A 30 -20.79 -0.48 1.48
N ARG A 31 -20.82 -1.47 2.36
CA ARG A 31 -20.02 -1.48 3.59
C ARG A 31 -18.54 -1.73 3.27
N LYS A 32 -17.67 -0.82 3.70
CA LYS A 32 -16.21 -0.92 3.43
C LYS A 32 -15.54 -2.14 4.08
N GLU A 33 -16.07 -2.65 5.20
CA GLU A 33 -15.46 -3.73 6.00
C GLU A 33 -15.37 -5.09 5.28
N GLN A 34 -16.07 -5.28 4.16
CA GLN A 34 -16.08 -6.56 3.43
C GLN A 34 -15.28 -6.51 2.10
N GLN A 35 -14.66 -5.39 1.75
CA GLN A 35 -13.82 -5.31 0.55
C GLN A 35 -12.45 -5.99 0.71
N GLU A 36 -12.00 -6.26 1.95
CA GLU A 36 -10.69 -6.86 2.24
C GLU A 36 -10.72 -8.39 2.31
N ALA A 37 -11.88 -9.02 2.43
CA ALA A 37 -12.00 -10.47 2.44
C ALA A 37 -12.04 -11.02 1.00
N ALA A 38 -11.23 -12.04 0.73
CA ALA A 38 -11.21 -12.80 -0.53
C ALA A 38 -12.55 -13.48 -0.87
N THR A 39 -13.59 -13.21 -0.15
CA THR A 39 -14.96 -13.70 -0.36
C THR A 39 -15.82 -12.62 -0.99
N TRP A 40 -16.42 -12.93 -2.13
CA TRP A 40 -17.35 -12.11 -2.92
C TRP A 40 -18.71 -11.87 -2.25
N ALA A 41 -18.74 -11.64 -0.95
CA ALA A 41 -19.95 -11.26 -0.23
C ALA A 41 -19.98 -9.73 -0.11
N GLU A 42 -20.74 -9.09 -0.97
CA GLU A 42 -21.07 -7.68 -0.82
C GLU A 42 -22.14 -7.50 0.26
N SER A 43 -21.93 -6.58 1.18
CA SER A 43 -22.93 -6.16 2.16
C SER A 43 -23.36 -4.74 1.86
N TRP A 44 -24.64 -4.54 1.70
CA TRP A 44 -25.23 -3.27 1.33
C TRP A 44 -26.21 -2.81 2.41
N ASP A 45 -26.08 -1.53 2.85
CA ASP A 45 -27.10 -0.86 3.63
C ASP A 45 -28.09 -0.21 2.67
N ILE A 46 -29.36 -0.67 2.75
CA ILE A 46 -30.41 -0.21 1.85
C ILE A 46 -31.36 0.70 2.62
N ARG A 47 -31.60 1.90 2.09
CA ARG A 47 -32.53 2.87 2.66
C ARG A 47 -33.32 3.55 1.54
N TRP A 48 -34.61 3.73 1.80
CA TRP A 48 -35.50 4.54 0.95
C TRP A 48 -35.73 5.88 1.61
N THR A 49 -35.42 6.97 0.94
CA THR A 49 -35.56 8.33 1.41
C THR A 49 -36.19 9.20 0.31
N PRO A 50 -36.78 10.35 0.61
CA PRO A 50 -37.29 11.26 -0.41
C PRO A 50 -36.20 11.73 -1.41
N GLU A 51 -34.95 11.87 -0.95
CA GLU A 51 -33.81 12.22 -1.77
C GLU A 51 -33.56 11.16 -2.84
N VAL A 52 -33.68 9.87 -2.50
CA VAL A 52 -33.55 8.75 -3.46
C VAL A 52 -34.58 8.85 -4.58
N GLU A 53 -35.81 9.29 -4.29
CA GLU A 53 -36.83 9.50 -5.32
C GLU A 53 -36.41 10.60 -6.31
N ILE A 54 -35.87 11.70 -5.81
CA ILE A 54 -35.36 12.80 -6.64
C ILE A 54 -34.21 12.32 -7.50
N GLU A 55 -33.21 11.65 -6.90
CA GLU A 55 -32.02 11.10 -7.57
C GLU A 55 -32.41 10.11 -8.68
N LEU A 56 -33.43 9.28 -8.46
CA LEU A 56 -33.96 8.36 -9.47
C LEU A 56 -34.60 9.10 -10.65
N VAL A 57 -35.39 10.16 -10.38
CA VAL A 57 -36.01 10.97 -11.43
C VAL A 57 -34.93 11.69 -12.26
N GLU A 58 -33.92 12.26 -11.61
CA GLU A 58 -32.79 12.89 -12.29
C GLU A 58 -32.00 11.88 -13.14
N SER A 59 -31.82 10.66 -12.64
CA SER A 59 -31.14 9.58 -13.36
C SER A 59 -31.90 9.11 -14.59
N ALA A 60 -33.23 9.21 -14.60
CA ALA A 60 -34.08 8.87 -15.74
C ALA A 60 -33.84 9.79 -16.95
N LEU A 61 -33.29 10.99 -16.74
CA LEU A 61 -32.88 11.90 -17.82
C LEU A 61 -31.65 11.40 -18.61
N LYS A 62 -30.89 10.46 -18.05
CA LYS A 62 -29.66 9.91 -18.62
C LYS A 62 -29.89 8.66 -19.49
N GLY A 63 -31.09 8.05 -19.42
CA GLY A 63 -31.40 6.87 -20.23
C GLY A 63 -32.66 6.14 -19.82
N ASP A 64 -33.24 5.37 -20.76
CA ASP A 64 -34.50 4.64 -20.58
C ASP A 64 -34.37 3.40 -19.69
N THR A 65 -33.15 2.97 -19.40
CA THR A 65 -32.84 1.83 -18.52
C THR A 65 -31.75 2.20 -17.54
N VAL A 66 -31.73 1.57 -16.35
CA VAL A 66 -30.67 1.80 -15.36
C VAL A 66 -29.28 1.47 -15.90
N ALA A 67 -29.16 0.48 -16.78
CA ALA A 67 -27.89 0.14 -17.45
C ALA A 67 -27.48 1.23 -18.45
N GLY A 68 -28.41 1.70 -19.28
CA GLY A 68 -28.18 2.76 -20.26
C GLY A 68 -27.80 4.08 -19.59
N ALA A 69 -28.53 4.47 -18.52
CA ALA A 69 -28.21 5.66 -17.74
C ALA A 69 -26.83 5.57 -17.07
N ALA A 70 -26.46 4.41 -16.50
CA ALA A 70 -25.14 4.20 -15.94
C ALA A 70 -24.03 4.24 -17.00
N SER A 71 -24.26 3.64 -18.19
CA SER A 71 -23.32 3.74 -19.32
C SER A 71 -23.12 5.20 -19.76
N PHE A 72 -24.21 5.98 -19.82
CA PHE A 72 -24.12 7.40 -20.18
C PHE A 72 -23.30 8.18 -19.14
N ALA A 73 -23.58 7.98 -17.85
CA ALA A 73 -22.85 8.65 -16.77
C ALA A 73 -21.35 8.29 -16.79
N MET A 74 -21.01 7.01 -17.00
CA MET A 74 -19.61 6.59 -17.13
C MET A 74 -18.93 7.17 -18.36
N LYS A 75 -19.62 7.30 -19.49
CA LYS A 75 -19.07 7.96 -20.70
C LYS A 75 -18.78 9.43 -20.44
N GLU A 76 -19.67 10.15 -19.76
CA GLU A 76 -19.41 11.54 -19.38
C GLU A 76 -18.18 11.68 -18.47
N GLN A 77 -17.99 10.75 -17.54
CA GLN A 77 -16.80 10.73 -16.68
C GLN A 77 -15.55 10.39 -17.48
N ALA A 78 -15.59 9.38 -18.35
CA ALA A 78 -14.46 8.94 -19.15
C ALA A 78 -13.94 10.02 -20.11
N VAL A 79 -14.84 10.81 -20.71
CA VAL A 79 -14.45 11.95 -21.57
C VAL A 79 -13.77 13.07 -20.78
N LYS A 80 -14.07 13.20 -19.49
CA LYS A 80 -13.49 14.21 -18.60
C LYS A 80 -12.24 13.71 -17.87
N ALA A 81 -11.93 12.43 -17.98
CA ALA A 81 -10.77 11.84 -17.30
C ALA A 81 -9.46 12.44 -17.85
N GLU A 82 -8.65 12.99 -16.98
CA GLU A 82 -7.34 13.56 -17.26
C GLU A 82 -6.20 12.67 -16.74
N GLN A 83 -6.50 11.79 -15.78
CA GLN A 83 -5.55 10.88 -15.15
C GLN A 83 -5.88 9.43 -15.45
N ILE A 84 -4.83 8.58 -15.50
CA ILE A 84 -5.01 7.14 -15.77
C ILE A 84 -5.78 6.43 -14.64
N GLY A 85 -5.65 6.91 -13.40
CA GLY A 85 -6.40 6.41 -12.25
C GLY A 85 -7.90 6.57 -12.42
N GLU A 86 -8.36 7.74 -12.91
CA GLU A 86 -9.79 8.01 -13.18
C GLU A 86 -10.37 7.05 -14.23
N ALA A 87 -9.59 6.76 -15.29
CA ALA A 87 -10.00 5.79 -16.30
C ALA A 87 -10.06 4.36 -15.73
N ALA A 88 -9.11 3.99 -14.85
CA ALA A 88 -9.12 2.69 -14.18
C ALA A 88 -10.31 2.53 -13.24
N ASP A 89 -10.69 3.58 -12.51
CA ASP A 89 -11.88 3.58 -11.64
C ASP A 89 -13.16 3.34 -12.46
N ILE A 90 -13.23 3.89 -13.68
CA ILE A 90 -14.35 3.65 -14.59
C ILE A 90 -14.34 2.21 -15.10
N ILE A 91 -13.18 1.62 -15.40
CA ILE A 91 -13.04 0.20 -15.77
C ILE A 91 -13.57 -0.69 -14.65
N GLU A 92 -13.16 -0.43 -13.39
CA GLU A 92 -13.64 -1.17 -12.23
C GLU A 92 -15.15 -1.00 -12.03
N ALA A 93 -15.65 0.23 -12.09
CA ALA A 93 -17.07 0.52 -11.98
C ALA A 93 -17.89 -0.18 -13.06
N ALA A 94 -17.42 -0.17 -14.30
CA ALA A 94 -18.07 -0.84 -15.43
C ALA A 94 -18.12 -2.35 -15.26
N CYS A 95 -17.04 -2.96 -14.76
CA CYS A 95 -16.99 -4.37 -14.37
C CYS A 95 -18.03 -4.67 -13.27
N CYS A 96 -18.07 -3.85 -12.22
CA CYS A 96 -19.03 -3.98 -11.11
C CYS A 96 -20.48 -3.78 -11.56
N CYS A 97 -20.73 -2.98 -12.58
CA CYS A 97 -22.05 -2.76 -13.19
C CYS A 97 -22.46 -3.85 -14.20
N GLY A 98 -21.54 -4.74 -14.61
CA GLY A 98 -21.77 -5.72 -15.66
C GLY A 98 -22.05 -5.05 -17.01
N ILE A 99 -21.22 -4.08 -17.41
CA ILE A 99 -21.33 -3.30 -18.66
C ILE A 99 -20.00 -3.43 -19.43
N PRO A 100 -19.78 -4.56 -20.14
CA PRO A 100 -18.48 -4.85 -20.78
C PRO A 100 -18.11 -3.84 -21.89
N GLU A 101 -19.06 -3.22 -22.56
CA GLU A 101 -18.80 -2.17 -23.55
C GLU A 101 -18.17 -0.92 -22.93
N MET A 102 -18.48 -0.63 -21.67
CA MET A 102 -17.86 0.48 -20.95
C MET A 102 -16.45 0.12 -20.43
N VAL A 103 -16.20 -1.15 -20.12
CA VAL A 103 -14.85 -1.62 -19.82
C VAL A 103 -13.93 -1.40 -21.02
N ALA A 104 -14.37 -1.81 -22.23
CA ALA A 104 -13.61 -1.60 -23.46
C ALA A 104 -13.37 -0.10 -23.73
N TYR A 105 -14.44 0.71 -23.65
CA TYR A 105 -14.35 2.15 -23.90
C TYR A 105 -13.39 2.87 -22.93
N ALA A 106 -13.49 2.59 -21.62
CA ALA A 106 -12.61 3.20 -20.64
C ALA A 106 -11.16 2.68 -20.78
N THR A 107 -10.96 1.45 -21.25
CA THR A 107 -9.64 0.91 -21.55
C THR A 107 -8.97 1.66 -22.70
N ASP A 108 -9.71 2.00 -23.76
CA ASP A 108 -9.20 2.81 -24.86
C ASP A 108 -8.80 4.22 -24.39
N ILE A 109 -9.61 4.84 -23.52
CA ILE A 109 -9.28 6.14 -22.90
C ILE A 109 -8.00 6.01 -22.06
N LEU A 110 -7.90 5.01 -21.20
CA LEU A 110 -6.73 4.78 -20.36
C LEU A 110 -5.46 4.61 -21.19
N GLN A 111 -5.52 3.87 -22.29
CA GLN A 111 -4.37 3.71 -23.19
C GLN A 111 -3.96 5.03 -23.84
N GLY A 112 -4.90 5.90 -24.19
CA GLY A 112 -4.64 7.25 -24.69
C GLY A 112 -3.92 8.12 -23.65
N LEU A 113 -4.40 8.11 -22.42
CA LEU A 113 -3.83 8.89 -21.31
C LEU A 113 -2.45 8.38 -20.87
N SER A 114 -2.20 7.07 -20.96
CA SER A 114 -0.94 6.45 -20.52
C SER A 114 0.29 6.86 -21.36
N VAL A 115 0.11 7.54 -22.46
CA VAL A 115 1.21 8.08 -23.29
C VAL A 115 1.85 9.31 -22.61
N GLU A 116 1.09 10.03 -21.79
CA GLU A 116 1.56 11.21 -21.03
C GLU A 116 2.00 10.80 -19.62
N ALA A 117 3.10 11.33 -19.17
CA ALA A 117 3.93 10.93 -18.04
C ALA A 117 3.20 10.80 -16.69
N ALA A 118 2.62 9.65 -16.41
CA ALA A 118 2.13 9.32 -15.08
C ALA A 118 3.28 9.03 -14.10
N GLY A 119 3.13 9.46 -12.85
CA GLY A 119 4.07 9.19 -11.78
C GLY A 119 4.03 7.73 -11.29
N PHE A 120 5.06 7.31 -10.56
CA PHE A 120 5.21 5.94 -10.04
C PHE A 120 3.98 5.47 -9.23
N MET A 121 3.53 6.31 -8.29
CA MET A 121 2.39 5.98 -7.41
C MET A 121 1.08 5.82 -8.21
N GLU A 122 0.87 6.67 -9.17
CA GLU A 122 -0.31 6.62 -10.03
C GLU A 122 -0.31 5.37 -10.92
N LEU A 123 0.84 5.03 -11.54
CA LEU A 123 1.00 3.82 -12.34
C LEU A 123 0.77 2.55 -11.53
N ALA A 124 1.32 2.49 -10.31
CA ALA A 124 1.15 1.34 -9.41
C ALA A 124 -0.31 1.19 -8.96
N GLY A 125 -0.95 2.28 -8.55
CA GLY A 125 -2.36 2.31 -8.16
C GLY A 125 -3.28 1.89 -9.31
N THR A 126 -3.08 2.45 -10.49
CA THR A 126 -3.82 2.07 -11.71
C THR A 126 -3.65 0.59 -12.05
N ALA A 127 -2.40 0.08 -12.01
CA ALA A 127 -2.14 -1.34 -12.24
C ALA A 127 -2.83 -2.23 -11.20
N GLN A 128 -2.90 -1.80 -9.94
CA GLN A 128 -3.60 -2.52 -8.88
C GLN A 128 -5.11 -2.59 -9.13
N SER A 129 -5.76 -1.49 -9.55
CA SER A 129 -7.18 -1.47 -9.91
C SER A 129 -7.47 -2.39 -11.10
N ILE A 130 -6.65 -2.35 -12.16
CA ILE A 130 -6.78 -3.24 -13.31
C ILE A 130 -6.57 -4.71 -12.88
N SER A 131 -5.59 -5.00 -12.03
CA SER A 131 -5.34 -6.34 -11.49
C SER A 131 -6.57 -6.88 -10.76
N ALA A 132 -7.26 -6.06 -9.98
CA ALA A 132 -8.51 -6.47 -9.33
C ALA A 132 -9.56 -6.90 -10.35
N VAL A 133 -9.75 -6.14 -11.43
CA VAL A 133 -10.67 -6.49 -12.50
C VAL A 133 -10.25 -7.77 -13.23
N VAL A 134 -8.95 -7.96 -13.51
CA VAL A 134 -8.42 -9.18 -14.15
C VAL A 134 -8.66 -10.41 -13.28
N ARG A 135 -8.38 -10.34 -11.99
CA ARG A 135 -8.52 -11.47 -11.06
C ARG A 135 -9.97 -11.86 -10.83
N PHE A 136 -10.83 -10.88 -10.85
CA PHE A 136 -12.19 -11.03 -10.36
C PHE A 136 -13.26 -10.87 -11.46
N GLY A 137 -12.90 -10.43 -12.63
CA GLY A 137 -13.84 -10.23 -13.74
C GLY A 137 -14.60 -11.50 -14.14
N ASN A 138 -13.95 -12.67 -14.07
CA ASN A 138 -14.58 -13.96 -14.39
C ASN A 138 -15.83 -14.26 -13.55
N ILE A 139 -15.86 -13.84 -12.28
CA ILE A 139 -17.02 -14.03 -11.38
C ILE A 139 -18.20 -13.18 -11.86
N ARG A 140 -17.92 -12.06 -12.55
CA ARG A 140 -18.91 -11.14 -13.12
C ARG A 140 -19.19 -11.40 -14.60
N HIS A 141 -18.71 -12.57 -15.12
CA HIS A 141 -18.81 -12.94 -16.53
C HIS A 141 -18.17 -11.92 -17.50
N LEU A 142 -17.15 -11.20 -17.04
CA LEU A 142 -16.36 -10.33 -17.87
C LEU A 142 -15.16 -11.09 -18.45
N ASP A 143 -14.95 -10.98 -19.76
CA ASP A 143 -13.69 -11.37 -20.38
C ASP A 143 -12.63 -10.29 -20.06
N SER A 144 -11.71 -10.60 -19.16
CA SER A 144 -10.63 -9.69 -18.75
C SER A 144 -9.36 -9.83 -19.61
N THR A 145 -9.35 -10.74 -20.58
CA THR A 145 -8.18 -10.97 -21.47
C THR A 145 -7.65 -9.69 -22.13
N PRO A 146 -8.49 -8.74 -22.61
CA PRO A 146 -8.01 -7.49 -23.19
C PRO A 146 -7.27 -6.58 -22.20
N LEU A 147 -7.46 -6.75 -20.90
CA LEU A 147 -6.80 -5.95 -19.86
C LEU A 147 -5.37 -6.44 -19.51
N LEU A 148 -5.01 -7.69 -19.88
CA LEU A 148 -3.68 -8.24 -19.59
C LEU A 148 -2.54 -7.44 -20.20
N PRO A 149 -2.58 -7.03 -21.49
CA PRO A 149 -1.55 -6.17 -22.07
C PRO A 149 -1.46 -4.81 -21.38
N VAL A 150 -2.62 -4.24 -20.98
CA VAL A 150 -2.67 -2.94 -20.30
C VAL A 150 -2.01 -3.03 -18.93
N LEU A 151 -2.33 -4.07 -18.16
CA LEU A 151 -1.71 -4.33 -16.85
C LEU A 151 -0.18 -4.47 -16.98
N ASN A 152 0.28 -5.26 -17.96
CA ASN A 152 1.71 -5.41 -18.22
C ASN A 152 2.37 -4.09 -18.62
N GLN A 153 1.72 -3.26 -19.43
CA GLN A 153 2.22 -1.94 -19.81
C GLN A 153 2.35 -1.01 -18.60
N MET A 154 1.34 -0.96 -17.72
CA MET A 154 1.40 -0.15 -16.50
C MET A 154 2.53 -0.61 -15.58
N PHE A 155 2.67 -1.92 -15.36
CA PHE A 155 3.74 -2.51 -14.59
C PHE A 155 5.12 -2.15 -15.13
N LEU A 156 5.35 -2.34 -16.44
CA LEU A 156 6.64 -2.02 -17.06
C LEU A 156 6.98 -0.52 -16.98
N ARG A 157 5.98 0.35 -17.14
CA ARG A 157 6.17 1.80 -16.98
C ARG A 157 6.49 2.19 -15.54
N ALA A 158 5.78 1.61 -14.58
CA ALA A 158 6.08 1.80 -13.17
C ALA A 158 7.52 1.40 -12.85
N CYS A 159 7.99 0.26 -13.37
CA CYS A 159 9.39 -0.16 -13.25
C CYS A 159 10.39 0.84 -13.86
N LEU A 160 10.04 1.52 -14.96
CA LEU A 160 10.92 2.50 -15.60
C LEU A 160 11.12 3.76 -14.77
N VAL A 161 10.09 4.23 -14.06
CA VAL A 161 10.14 5.46 -13.25
C VAL A 161 10.45 5.22 -11.78
N PHE A 162 10.54 3.96 -11.36
CA PHE A 162 10.69 3.51 -9.98
C PHE A 162 11.89 4.16 -9.28
N LEU A 163 13.10 4.02 -9.81
CA LEU A 163 14.32 4.51 -9.17
C LEU A 163 14.31 6.03 -8.98
N ASN A 164 13.75 6.78 -9.94
CA ASN A 164 13.63 8.23 -9.81
C ASN A 164 12.68 8.62 -8.67
N SER A 165 11.65 7.81 -8.41
CA SER A 165 10.71 8.05 -7.32
C SER A 165 11.29 7.73 -5.94
N CYS A 166 12.36 6.93 -5.89
CA CYS A 166 13.06 6.59 -4.65
C CYS A 166 13.96 7.72 -4.12
N THR A 167 14.13 8.84 -4.85
CA THR A 167 14.86 10.03 -4.38
C THR A 167 13.98 11.05 -3.64
N CYS A 168 12.76 10.67 -3.30
CA CYS A 168 11.79 11.57 -2.68
C CYS A 168 12.13 11.93 -1.23
N GLY A 169 11.58 13.06 -0.76
CA GLY A 169 11.61 13.44 0.65
C GLY A 169 10.62 12.64 1.51
N SER A 170 10.67 12.87 2.82
CA SER A 170 9.88 12.13 3.83
C SER A 170 8.36 12.21 3.62
N GLN A 171 7.84 13.28 3.05
CA GLN A 171 6.40 13.44 2.78
C GLN A 171 5.86 12.43 1.74
N ALA A 172 6.64 12.11 0.71
CA ALA A 172 6.23 11.18 -0.34
C ALA A 172 6.64 9.72 -0.05
N GLU A 173 7.50 9.49 0.95
CA GLU A 173 8.05 8.18 1.32
C GLU A 173 6.97 7.11 1.48
N LYS A 174 5.93 7.41 2.25
CA LYS A 174 4.83 6.48 2.50
C LYS A 174 4.11 6.08 1.21
N GLY A 175 3.80 7.03 0.34
CA GLY A 175 3.14 6.77 -0.94
C GLY A 175 4.00 5.91 -1.87
N VAL A 176 5.32 6.15 -1.90
CA VAL A 176 6.25 5.32 -2.69
C VAL A 176 6.34 3.90 -2.14
N MET A 177 6.40 3.71 -0.80
CA MET A 177 6.37 2.38 -0.19
C MET A 177 5.07 1.62 -0.49
N GLU A 178 3.92 2.30 -0.42
CA GLU A 178 2.62 1.71 -0.78
C GLU A 178 2.59 1.28 -2.25
N ALA A 179 3.12 2.09 -3.15
CA ALA A 179 3.24 1.75 -4.57
C ALA A 179 4.19 0.56 -4.82
N MET A 180 5.30 0.47 -4.09
CA MET A 180 6.20 -0.69 -4.12
C MET A 180 5.47 -1.97 -3.68
N ASP A 181 4.67 -1.89 -2.62
CA ASP A 181 3.90 -3.03 -2.12
C ASP A 181 2.80 -3.46 -3.09
N GLN A 182 2.17 -2.51 -3.77
CA GLN A 182 1.24 -2.79 -4.87
C GLN A 182 1.93 -3.55 -6.00
N LEU A 183 3.11 -3.10 -6.48
CA LEU A 183 3.86 -3.82 -7.51
C LEU A 183 4.29 -5.23 -7.04
N ASN A 184 4.72 -5.35 -5.79
CA ASN A 184 5.04 -6.65 -5.20
C ASN A 184 3.82 -7.59 -5.22
N SER A 185 2.66 -7.08 -4.84
CA SER A 185 1.39 -7.80 -4.89
C SER A 185 1.02 -8.23 -6.31
N LEU A 186 1.24 -7.37 -7.31
CA LEU A 186 1.00 -7.70 -8.72
C LEU A 186 1.84 -8.90 -9.17
N CYS A 187 3.14 -8.91 -8.84
CA CYS A 187 4.04 -10.03 -9.17
C CYS A 187 3.61 -11.34 -8.50
N LEU A 188 3.00 -11.27 -7.30
CA LEU A 188 2.47 -12.45 -6.61
C LEU A 188 1.20 -13.03 -7.24
N HIS A 189 0.45 -12.20 -7.95
CA HIS A 189 -0.85 -12.58 -8.50
C HIS A 189 -0.83 -12.87 -10.01
N HIS A 190 0.21 -12.46 -10.71
CA HIS A 190 0.27 -12.50 -12.17
C HIS A 190 1.63 -12.99 -12.69
N ASP A 191 1.71 -14.28 -13.00
CA ASP A 191 2.94 -14.94 -13.48
C ASP A 191 3.45 -14.42 -14.84
N PHE A 192 2.63 -13.69 -15.60
CA PHE A 192 3.01 -13.11 -16.88
C PHE A 192 3.79 -11.79 -16.76
N LEU A 193 3.86 -11.20 -15.57
CA LEU A 193 4.64 -9.97 -15.32
C LEU A 193 6.14 -10.31 -15.15
N ASP A 194 7.01 -9.40 -15.57
CA ASP A 194 8.47 -9.54 -15.41
C ASP A 194 8.89 -9.28 -13.95
N GLU A 195 8.60 -10.26 -13.08
CA GLU A 195 8.96 -10.21 -11.67
C GLU A 195 10.46 -9.98 -11.47
N GLU A 196 11.31 -10.64 -12.26
CA GLU A 196 12.77 -10.54 -12.12
C GLU A 196 13.29 -9.11 -12.39
N ARG A 197 12.60 -8.37 -13.24
CA ARG A 197 12.88 -6.94 -13.43
C ARG A 197 12.62 -6.14 -12.16
N PHE A 198 11.48 -6.35 -11.51
CA PHE A 198 11.14 -5.67 -10.28
C PHE A 198 12.08 -6.07 -9.14
N ILE A 199 12.42 -7.35 -9.00
CA ILE A 199 13.37 -7.84 -8.00
C ILE A 199 14.75 -7.19 -8.19
N ARG A 200 15.26 -7.04 -9.43
CA ARG A 200 16.51 -6.33 -9.68
C ARG A 200 16.47 -4.87 -9.26
N LEU A 201 15.35 -4.18 -9.53
CA LEU A 201 15.16 -2.79 -9.09
C LEU A 201 15.14 -2.66 -7.56
N LEU A 202 14.47 -3.58 -6.87
CA LEU A 202 14.49 -3.64 -5.41
C LEU A 202 15.90 -3.88 -4.86
N ALA A 203 16.67 -4.80 -5.47
CA ALA A 203 18.03 -5.09 -5.06
C ALA A 203 18.97 -3.88 -5.28
N GLU A 204 18.80 -3.16 -6.39
CA GLU A 204 19.51 -1.91 -6.65
C GLU A 204 19.14 -0.86 -5.58
N THR A 205 17.85 -0.65 -5.32
CA THR A 205 17.39 0.32 -4.32
C THR A 205 17.90 -0.01 -2.91
N ALA A 206 17.86 -1.28 -2.50
CA ALA A 206 18.36 -1.73 -1.20
C ALA A 206 19.87 -1.50 -1.02
N SER A 207 20.63 -1.52 -2.10
CA SER A 207 22.11 -1.36 -2.06
C SER A 207 22.58 0.10 -2.07
N ARG A 208 21.74 1.05 -2.50
CA ARG A 208 22.10 2.46 -2.70
C ARG A 208 21.90 3.29 -1.44
N ASP A 209 22.82 4.26 -1.21
CA ASP A 209 22.80 5.20 -0.08
C ASP A 209 22.39 6.62 -0.50
N ASP A 210 22.30 6.89 -1.81
CA ASP A 210 21.91 8.17 -2.40
C ASP A 210 20.37 8.28 -2.62
N LEU A 211 19.62 7.23 -2.29
CA LEU A 211 18.18 7.19 -2.32
C LEU A 211 17.60 7.41 -0.91
N ASN A 212 16.29 7.63 -0.84
CA ASN A 212 15.60 7.70 0.45
C ASN A 212 15.85 6.41 1.26
N THR A 213 16.38 6.57 2.48
CA THR A 213 16.84 5.43 3.29
C THR A 213 15.72 4.55 3.79
N GLY A 214 14.55 5.12 4.11
CA GLY A 214 13.37 4.36 4.47
C GLY A 214 12.90 3.47 3.31
N ILE A 215 12.88 4.01 2.09
CA ILE A 215 12.56 3.26 0.88
C ILE A 215 13.59 2.15 0.62
N SER A 216 14.89 2.44 0.80
CA SER A 216 15.96 1.44 0.68
C SER A 216 15.79 0.30 1.71
N GLY A 217 15.42 0.64 2.96
CA GLY A 217 15.09 -0.35 3.99
C GLY A 217 13.86 -1.17 3.65
N PHE A 218 12.83 -0.55 3.10
CA PHE A 218 11.62 -1.24 2.68
C PHE A 218 11.85 -2.17 1.48
N ALA A 219 12.71 -1.78 0.52
CA ALA A 219 13.13 -2.66 -0.56
C ALA A 219 13.85 -3.92 -0.03
N ALA A 220 14.74 -3.74 0.95
CA ALA A 220 15.39 -4.87 1.63
C ALA A 220 14.37 -5.77 2.35
N ALA A 221 13.34 -5.19 2.98
CA ALA A 221 12.27 -5.93 3.63
C ALA A 221 11.46 -6.79 2.64
N ILE A 222 11.11 -6.27 1.47
CA ILE A 222 10.42 -7.02 0.41
C ILE A 222 11.31 -8.16 -0.10
N LEU A 223 12.60 -7.90 -0.36
CA LEU A 223 13.53 -8.93 -0.82
C LEU A 223 13.68 -10.05 0.21
N LEU A 224 13.75 -9.71 1.49
CA LEU A 224 13.80 -10.68 2.58
C LEU A 224 12.52 -11.54 2.66
N GLU A 225 11.36 -10.90 2.57
CA GLU A 225 10.05 -11.57 2.56
C GLU A 225 9.91 -12.53 1.38
N ARG A 226 10.45 -12.16 0.22
CA ARG A 226 10.45 -12.96 -1.01
C ARG A 226 11.54 -14.03 -1.05
N GLY A 227 12.39 -14.14 -0.02
CA GLY A 227 13.55 -15.06 -0.01
C GLY A 227 14.59 -14.75 -1.10
N ARG A 228 14.67 -13.46 -1.51
CA ARG A 228 15.61 -12.96 -2.55
C ARG A 228 16.80 -12.20 -1.94
N MET A 229 16.90 -12.16 -0.62
CA MET A 229 18.04 -11.63 0.13
C MET A 229 18.55 -12.69 1.08
N GLU A 230 19.80 -13.08 0.92
CA GLU A 230 20.46 -14.04 1.80
C GLU A 230 20.76 -13.40 3.17
N GLU A 231 20.90 -14.23 4.19
CA GLU A 231 21.10 -13.79 5.58
C GLU A 231 22.43 -13.04 5.74
N GLU A 232 23.48 -13.49 5.06
CA GLU A 232 24.79 -12.84 5.05
C GLU A 232 24.72 -11.44 4.42
N GLU A 233 23.88 -11.26 3.38
CA GLU A 233 23.67 -9.95 2.75
C GLU A 233 22.95 -9.02 3.70
N LEU A 234 21.86 -9.46 4.34
CA LEU A 234 21.16 -8.68 5.35
C LEU A 234 22.12 -8.26 6.47
N SER A 235 22.90 -9.19 7.01
CA SER A 235 23.88 -8.92 8.08
C SER A 235 24.92 -7.89 7.64
N ARG A 236 25.36 -7.94 6.38
CA ARG A 236 26.29 -6.97 5.81
C ARG A 236 25.65 -5.58 5.70
N GLN A 237 24.39 -5.48 5.24
CA GLN A 237 23.65 -4.23 5.15
C GLN A 237 23.42 -3.62 6.54
N VAL A 238 23.02 -4.42 7.52
CA VAL A 238 22.85 -4.01 8.91
C VAL A 238 24.15 -3.40 9.46
N ARG A 239 25.27 -4.14 9.38
CA ARG A 239 26.57 -3.66 9.87
C ARG A 239 27.03 -2.38 9.17
N ARG A 240 26.79 -2.26 7.86
CA ARG A 240 27.15 -1.06 7.11
C ARG A 240 26.34 0.15 7.54
N ARG A 241 25.05 0.00 7.73
CA ARG A 241 24.12 1.10 8.01
C ARG A 241 23.98 1.44 9.49
N LEU A 242 24.21 0.49 10.37
CA LEU A 242 24.21 0.66 11.82
C LEU A 242 25.62 0.67 12.39
N SER A 243 26.57 1.29 11.71
CA SER A 243 27.95 1.45 12.19
C SER A 243 28.20 2.83 12.75
N ARG A 244 29.22 2.92 13.62
CA ARG A 244 29.63 4.20 14.23
C ARG A 244 29.91 5.28 13.19
N GLY A 245 29.36 6.45 13.40
CA GLY A 245 29.56 7.61 12.52
C GLY A 245 28.56 7.68 11.36
N ILE A 246 27.65 6.75 11.25
CA ILE A 246 26.51 6.85 10.31
C ILE A 246 25.44 7.76 10.93
N PRO A 247 24.97 8.81 10.23
CA PRO A 247 23.91 9.68 10.71
C PRO A 247 22.59 8.93 10.97
N ALA A 248 21.77 9.47 11.87
CA ALA A 248 20.50 8.83 12.27
C ALA A 248 19.54 8.61 11.10
N GLU A 249 19.48 9.55 10.15
CA GLU A 249 18.64 9.42 8.94
C GLU A 249 19.04 8.21 8.10
N LEU A 250 20.34 7.93 7.99
CA LEU A 250 20.83 6.82 7.20
C LEU A 250 20.69 5.48 7.93
N GLY A 251 20.94 5.43 9.24
CA GLY A 251 20.89 4.22 10.04
C GLY A 251 19.47 3.88 10.51
N ALA A 252 18.93 4.71 11.39
CA ALA A 252 17.61 4.48 11.97
C ALA A 252 16.49 4.65 10.94
N GLY A 253 16.62 5.56 9.95
CA GLY A 253 15.69 5.70 8.86
C GLY A 253 15.62 4.44 8.01
N TRP A 254 16.76 3.86 7.66
CA TRP A 254 16.80 2.57 6.96
C TRP A 254 16.16 1.43 7.77
N PHE A 255 16.47 1.36 9.06
CA PHE A 255 15.88 0.37 9.95
C PHE A 255 14.35 0.51 10.05
N ALA A 256 13.84 1.74 10.08
CA ALA A 256 12.41 2.02 10.06
C ALA A 256 11.73 1.44 8.81
N GLY A 257 12.34 1.61 7.63
CA GLY A 257 11.87 0.98 6.40
C GLY A 257 11.91 -0.53 6.44
N LEU A 258 13.02 -1.13 6.89
CA LEU A 258 13.19 -2.57 7.02
C LEU A 258 12.12 -3.19 7.94
N SER A 259 11.73 -2.51 9.00
CA SER A 259 10.77 -3.00 9.99
C SER A 259 9.31 -3.00 9.52
N LYS A 260 9.00 -2.45 8.32
CA LYS A 260 7.63 -2.40 7.82
C LYS A 260 7.08 -3.76 7.40
N LYS A 261 7.95 -4.74 7.08
CA LYS A 261 7.55 -6.09 6.65
C LYS A 261 8.29 -7.17 7.44
N ASN A 262 7.66 -8.36 7.48
CA ASN A 262 8.23 -9.58 8.06
C ASN A 262 8.81 -9.38 9.49
N ARG A 263 8.07 -8.67 10.33
CA ARG A 263 8.50 -8.28 11.69
C ARG A 263 8.89 -9.47 12.56
N TYR A 264 8.15 -10.58 12.45
CA TYR A 264 8.47 -11.79 13.21
C TYR A 264 9.88 -12.33 12.88
N ALA A 265 10.24 -12.34 11.60
CA ALA A 265 11.58 -12.76 11.18
C ALA A 265 12.67 -11.79 11.65
N LEU A 266 12.37 -10.48 11.72
CA LEU A 266 13.29 -9.48 12.26
C LEU A 266 13.43 -9.59 13.78
N ILE A 267 12.32 -9.77 14.50
CA ILE A 267 12.30 -9.93 15.96
C ILE A 267 13.10 -11.16 16.37
N ALA A 268 12.99 -12.27 15.63
CA ALA A 268 13.74 -13.50 15.90
C ALA A 268 15.26 -13.37 15.71
N ARG A 269 15.76 -12.27 15.10
CA ARG A 269 17.19 -12.07 14.80
C ARG A 269 17.88 -11.25 15.90
N LEU A 270 18.32 -11.91 16.97
CA LEU A 270 18.98 -11.25 18.11
C LEU A 270 20.18 -10.40 17.68
N ASP A 271 20.93 -10.83 16.68
CA ASP A 271 22.09 -10.07 16.17
C ASP A 271 21.70 -8.71 15.57
N LEU A 272 20.53 -8.60 14.92
CA LEU A 272 20.00 -7.32 14.44
C LEU A 272 19.78 -6.33 15.58
N TRP A 273 19.17 -6.79 16.67
CA TRP A 273 18.91 -5.97 17.86
C TRP A 273 20.20 -5.59 18.59
N ARG A 274 21.19 -6.48 18.61
CA ARG A 274 22.52 -6.20 19.17
C ARG A 274 23.24 -5.10 18.38
N GLU A 275 23.24 -5.18 17.06
CA GLU A 275 23.83 -4.16 16.18
C GLU A 275 23.08 -2.81 16.30
N LEU A 276 21.74 -2.83 16.39
CA LEU A 276 20.95 -1.61 16.59
C LEU A 276 21.26 -0.96 17.95
N SER A 277 21.31 -1.75 19.04
CA SER A 277 21.67 -1.26 20.37
C SER A 277 23.07 -0.66 20.38
N ALA A 278 24.05 -1.38 19.84
CA ALA A 278 25.43 -0.89 19.74
C ALA A 278 25.54 0.39 18.91
N TYR A 279 24.76 0.51 17.83
CA TYR A 279 24.69 1.74 17.03
C TYR A 279 24.16 2.92 17.83
N MET A 280 23.04 2.74 18.56
CA MET A 280 22.44 3.78 19.40
C MET A 280 23.43 4.31 20.44
N ASP A 281 24.25 3.44 21.02
CA ASP A 281 25.30 3.80 22.02
C ASP A 281 26.44 4.63 21.42
N THR A 282 26.58 4.68 20.09
CA THR A 282 27.63 5.47 19.39
C THR A 282 27.19 6.87 19.00
N LEU A 283 25.89 7.17 19.06
CA LEU A 283 25.33 8.46 18.64
C LEU A 283 25.58 9.53 19.71
N ASP A 284 25.78 10.77 19.27
CA ASP A 284 25.71 11.90 20.17
C ASP A 284 24.27 12.25 20.55
N ASP A 285 24.06 13.15 21.48
CA ASP A 285 22.72 13.49 21.99
C ASP A 285 21.75 13.97 20.91
N GLN A 286 22.24 14.71 19.91
CA GLN A 286 21.41 15.24 18.83
C GLN A 286 21.01 14.13 17.84
N GLU A 287 21.98 13.35 17.41
CA GLU A 287 21.73 12.19 16.53
C GLU A 287 20.90 11.12 17.23
N PHE A 288 21.10 10.91 18.53
CA PHE A 288 20.29 10.00 19.33
C PHE A 288 18.80 10.41 19.33
N LYS A 289 18.51 11.70 19.54
CA LYS A 289 17.13 12.21 19.48
C LYS A 289 16.50 12.00 18.10
N ARG A 290 17.25 12.25 17.02
CA ARG A 290 16.80 11.97 15.65
C ARG A 290 16.53 10.50 15.41
N ALA A 291 17.44 9.63 15.83
CA ALA A 291 17.27 8.18 15.73
C ALA A 291 16.02 7.69 16.46
N LEU A 292 15.72 8.23 17.65
CA LEU A 292 14.50 7.91 18.39
C LEU A 292 13.22 8.21 17.60
N VAL A 293 13.19 9.30 16.81
CA VAL A 293 12.03 9.61 15.97
C VAL A 293 11.79 8.53 14.94
N PHE A 294 12.82 8.08 14.23
CA PHE A 294 12.71 7.00 13.24
C PHE A 294 12.30 5.69 13.91
N LEU A 295 12.90 5.33 15.03
CA LEU A 295 12.57 4.13 15.79
C LEU A 295 11.14 4.17 16.34
N ARG A 296 10.68 5.33 16.84
CA ARG A 296 9.29 5.51 17.29
C ARG A 296 8.30 5.28 16.16
N ARG A 297 8.58 5.82 14.96
CA ARG A 297 7.77 5.55 13.76
C ARG A 297 7.80 4.06 13.39
N ALA A 298 8.95 3.42 13.44
CA ALA A 298 9.09 1.99 13.19
C ALA A 298 8.24 1.16 14.16
N PHE A 299 8.33 1.43 15.46
CA PHE A 299 7.63 0.69 16.49
C PHE A 299 6.16 1.09 16.68
N ALA A 300 5.72 2.21 16.11
CA ALA A 300 4.30 2.61 16.16
C ALA A 300 3.39 1.54 15.56
N ASP A 301 3.84 0.90 14.48
CA ASP A 301 3.09 -0.13 13.77
C ASP A 301 3.20 -1.53 14.41
N PHE A 302 4.02 -1.70 15.45
CA PHE A 302 4.17 -2.97 16.14
C PHE A 302 3.00 -3.21 17.10
N SER A 303 2.47 -4.41 17.11
CA SER A 303 1.49 -4.84 18.10
C SER A 303 2.11 -4.88 19.49
N SER A 304 1.26 -4.88 20.54
CA SER A 304 1.73 -5.00 21.92
C SER A 304 2.57 -6.27 22.16
N ARG A 305 2.26 -7.37 21.47
CA ARG A 305 3.01 -8.61 21.54
C ARG A 305 4.40 -8.47 20.91
N GLU A 306 4.48 -7.92 19.69
CA GLU A 306 5.76 -7.67 19.01
C GLU A 306 6.68 -6.75 19.83
N LYS A 307 6.11 -5.69 20.45
CA LYS A 307 6.86 -4.81 21.35
C LYS A 307 7.43 -5.54 22.55
N LEU A 308 6.67 -6.48 23.12
CA LEU A 308 7.14 -7.30 24.23
C LEU A 308 8.28 -8.23 23.80
N ASP A 309 8.14 -8.89 22.64
CA ASP A 309 9.15 -9.79 22.09
C ASP A 309 10.47 -9.03 21.80
N VAL A 310 10.40 -7.77 21.30
CA VAL A 310 11.56 -6.87 21.14
C VAL A 310 12.18 -6.54 22.51
N ALA A 311 11.34 -6.22 23.51
CA ALA A 311 11.81 -5.90 24.85
C ALA A 311 12.53 -7.09 25.51
N GLU A 312 12.06 -8.31 25.27
CA GLU A 312 12.72 -9.54 25.72
C GLU A 312 14.11 -9.69 25.10
N ASN A 313 14.23 -9.45 23.78
CA ASN A 313 15.53 -9.48 23.08
C ASN A 313 16.50 -8.43 23.61
N LEU A 314 16.02 -7.19 23.81
CA LEU A 314 16.87 -6.12 24.37
C LEU A 314 17.25 -6.42 25.83
N GLY A 315 16.35 -6.99 26.64
CA GLY A 315 16.62 -7.44 27.99
C GLY A 315 17.74 -8.49 28.04
N GLU A 316 17.75 -9.44 27.10
CA GLU A 316 18.83 -10.41 26.94
C GLU A 316 20.16 -9.73 26.56
N ILE A 317 20.15 -8.79 25.64
CA ILE A 317 21.34 -8.06 25.18
C ILE A 317 21.93 -7.21 26.30
N TRP A 318 21.10 -6.52 27.08
CA TRP A 318 21.53 -5.65 28.17
C TRP A 318 21.71 -6.38 29.50
N GLN A 319 21.45 -7.70 29.54
CA GLN A 319 21.51 -8.53 30.76
C GLN A 319 20.59 -8.00 31.87
N VAL A 320 19.48 -7.41 31.53
CA VAL A 320 18.44 -6.88 32.42
C VAL A 320 17.29 -7.88 32.48
N ASN A 321 16.73 -8.10 33.68
CA ASN A 321 15.56 -8.99 33.81
C ASN A 321 14.37 -8.45 33.03
N THR A 322 13.67 -9.32 32.29
CA THR A 322 12.48 -9.00 31.49
C THR A 322 11.40 -8.22 32.26
N ALA A 323 11.26 -8.46 33.56
CA ALA A 323 10.36 -7.68 34.42
C ALA A 323 10.82 -6.21 34.55
N GLN A 324 12.13 -5.97 34.68
CA GLN A 324 12.71 -4.62 34.77
C GLN A 324 12.64 -3.90 33.39
N ALA A 325 12.89 -4.61 32.29
CA ALA A 325 12.71 -4.06 30.94
C ALA A 325 11.23 -3.68 30.69
N GLY A 326 10.28 -4.51 31.13
CA GLY A 326 8.85 -4.23 31.09
C GLY A 326 8.44 -3.05 31.99
N GLU A 327 9.03 -2.86 33.15
CA GLU A 327 8.82 -1.69 34.01
C GLU A 327 9.38 -0.40 33.40
N ILE A 328 10.55 -0.46 32.75
CA ILE A 328 11.15 0.68 32.01
C ILE A 328 10.27 1.09 30.84
N LEU A 329 9.73 0.12 30.08
CA LEU A 329 8.92 0.39 28.89
C LEU A 329 7.47 0.79 29.21
N ASN A 330 6.91 0.35 30.33
CA ASN A 330 5.54 0.62 30.75
C ASN A 330 5.45 1.55 31.96
N GLY A 331 6.58 1.94 32.54
CA GLY A 331 6.65 2.87 33.66
C GLY A 331 6.24 4.29 33.24
N PRO A 332 5.72 5.10 34.17
CA PRO A 332 5.52 6.51 33.91
C PRO A 332 6.87 7.16 33.61
N LEU A 333 6.92 7.95 32.53
CA LEU A 333 8.09 8.70 32.13
C LEU A 333 8.58 9.56 33.31
N LYS A 334 9.87 9.52 33.61
CA LYS A 334 10.50 10.41 34.58
C LYS A 334 10.50 11.84 34.07
N GLY A 335 10.54 12.82 34.96
CA GLY A 335 10.47 14.23 34.58
C GLY A 335 11.49 14.63 33.51
N GLU A 336 12.71 14.10 33.55
CA GLU A 336 13.76 14.31 32.56
C GLU A 336 13.40 13.69 31.18
N GLU A 337 12.68 12.56 31.17
CA GLU A 337 12.20 11.89 29.95
C GLU A 337 11.00 12.63 29.35
N MET A 338 10.14 13.26 30.17
CA MET A 338 9.06 14.15 29.72
C MET A 338 9.60 15.43 29.10
N GLU A 339 10.61 16.08 29.73
CA GLU A 339 11.28 17.25 29.17
C GLU A 339 11.95 16.92 27.82
N LEU A 340 12.49 15.73 27.67
CA LEU A 340 13.08 15.23 26.42
C LEU A 340 12.00 15.03 25.35
N LEU A 341 10.84 14.47 25.69
CA LEU A 341 9.68 14.32 24.79
C LEU A 341 9.08 15.68 24.39
N ASP A 342 8.91 16.60 25.34
CA ASP A 342 8.43 17.95 25.04
C ASP A 342 9.42 18.73 24.15
N SER A 343 10.72 18.48 24.28
CA SER A 343 11.72 19.02 23.37
C SER A 343 11.66 18.45 21.95
N LEU A 344 11.14 17.20 21.80
CA LEU A 344 10.92 16.54 20.51
C LEU A 344 9.64 17.01 19.84
N ASP A 345 8.59 17.35 20.60
CA ASP A 345 7.33 17.91 20.04
C ASP A 345 7.50 19.35 19.51
N GLY A 346 8.56 20.05 19.93
CA GLY A 346 8.96 21.36 19.39
C GLY A 346 9.93 21.29 18.21
N PHE A 347 10.32 20.10 17.77
CA PHE A 347 11.20 19.93 16.62
C PHE A 347 10.37 19.99 15.34
N ASP A 348 10.61 21.01 14.51
CA ASP A 348 9.96 21.13 13.20
C ASP A 348 10.57 20.09 12.26
N PHE A 349 9.79 19.04 11.95
CA PHE A 349 10.21 17.91 11.11
C PHE A 349 10.08 18.20 9.61
N ASP A 350 9.63 19.40 9.23
CA ASP A 350 9.49 19.83 7.83
C ASP A 350 10.81 20.32 7.23
N ASP A 351 11.86 20.48 8.04
CA ASP A 351 13.20 20.93 7.61
C ASP A 351 14.21 19.76 7.39
N ILE A 352 13.73 18.49 7.30
CA ILE A 352 14.61 17.33 7.04
C ILE A 352 14.26 16.67 5.72
#